data_11bf3de700a2aa06e35b64899322678f
#
_entry.id   11bf3de700a2aa06e35b64899322678f
#
_cell.length_a   1.000
_cell.length_b   1.000
_cell.length_c   1.000
_cell.angle_alpha   90.00
_cell.angle_beta   90.00
_cell.angle_gamma   90.00
#
_symmetry.space_group_name_H-M   'P 1'
#
loop_
_entity.id
_entity.type
_entity.pdbx_description
1 polymer ?
#
loop_
_entity_poly.entity_id
_entity_poly.type
_entity_poly.pdbx_seq_one_letter_code
_entity_poly.pdbx_strand_id
1 'polypeptide(L)'
;MSGVLTASGPSWIAPFTGLSPRQFSKLITASRREGADPVRKGRPWSLPLEDRVLLVAAYWQTNLTLRQLAPLFGVSKSAADRVIDHLGPALALQTRRRFRKNAVLIVDGTLVPIRAHTVAAQSKNYRYSTNHQVVIDADSCLAVAVGRPLPGNRNGCEAWELSGAKDAVGHTTVIADGGYRGTGLVIPHRRERGRAELPAWKEEHNTSHRKVRARAEHAFARMKTWKILRDCHFKGDGAHHAMLGIARLHNLTLAG
;
A
#
# COMPACT_ATOMS: atom_id res chain seq x y z
N MET A 1 -15.73 -30.16 0.10
CA MET A 1 -15.92 -29.54 1.43
C MET A 1 -16.22 -28.07 1.19
N SER A 2 -17.29 -27.54 1.75
CA SER A 2 -17.57 -26.09 1.73
C SER A 2 -16.64 -25.39 2.72
N GLY A 3 -16.08 -24.25 2.32
CA GLY A 3 -15.27 -23.44 3.22
C GLY A 3 -16.10 -22.79 4.31
N VAL A 4 -15.46 -22.40 5.40
CA VAL A 4 -16.09 -21.68 6.52
C VAL A 4 -16.21 -20.19 6.21
N LEU A 5 -15.23 -19.63 5.49
CA LEU A 5 -15.18 -18.21 5.12
C LEU A 5 -15.83 -18.00 3.75
N THR A 6 -16.83 -17.12 3.72
CA THR A 6 -17.49 -16.70 2.47
C THR A 6 -17.96 -15.26 2.60
N ALA A 7 -17.93 -14.51 1.51
CA ALA A 7 -18.40 -13.13 1.44
C ALA A 7 -19.94 -13.02 1.52
N SER A 8 -20.67 -14.13 1.34
CA SER A 8 -22.11 -14.19 1.60
C SER A 8 -22.45 -14.07 3.09
N GLY A 9 -21.47 -14.36 3.98
CA GLY A 9 -21.56 -14.05 5.41
C GLY A 9 -20.96 -12.67 5.70
N PRO A 10 -21.78 -11.61 5.86
CA PRO A 10 -21.28 -10.24 6.02
C PRO A 10 -20.32 -10.04 7.19
N SER A 11 -20.41 -10.88 8.22
CA SER A 11 -19.55 -10.85 9.41
C SER A 11 -18.07 -11.10 9.12
N TRP A 12 -17.74 -11.74 7.98
CA TRP A 12 -16.36 -12.00 7.59
C TRP A 12 -15.69 -10.83 6.82
N ILE A 13 -16.49 -9.90 6.28
CA ILE A 13 -15.98 -8.83 5.42
C ILE A 13 -15.11 -7.86 6.23
N ALA A 14 -15.66 -7.22 7.24
CA ALA A 14 -14.97 -6.18 8.00
C ALA A 14 -13.68 -6.68 8.68
N PRO A 15 -13.62 -7.86 9.34
CA PRO A 15 -12.40 -8.34 10.00
C PRO A 15 -11.20 -8.54 9.05
N PHE A 16 -11.47 -8.90 7.78
CA PHE A 16 -10.41 -9.17 6.80
C PHE A 16 -10.13 -8.05 5.82
N THR A 17 -11.07 -7.13 5.64
CA THR A 17 -10.94 -6.06 4.64
C THR A 17 -10.90 -4.66 5.23
N GLY A 18 -11.38 -4.50 6.46
CA GLY A 18 -11.63 -3.19 7.06
C GLY A 18 -12.83 -2.45 6.46
N LEU A 19 -13.55 -3.08 5.50
CA LEU A 19 -14.66 -2.46 4.77
C LEU A 19 -16.01 -2.87 5.37
N SER A 20 -16.98 -1.96 5.32
CA SER A 20 -18.38 -2.34 5.48
C SER A 20 -18.85 -3.21 4.30
N PRO A 21 -19.93 -4.01 4.44
CA PRO A 21 -20.48 -4.81 3.33
C PRO A 21 -20.80 -3.96 2.09
N ARG A 22 -21.27 -2.73 2.28
CA ARG A 22 -21.57 -1.77 1.19
C ARG A 22 -20.30 -1.33 0.45
N GLN A 23 -19.23 -1.02 1.19
CA GLN A 23 -17.93 -0.65 0.59
C GLN A 23 -17.32 -1.85 -0.14
N PHE A 24 -17.43 -3.05 0.44
CA PHE A 24 -16.97 -4.27 -0.20
C PHE A 24 -17.72 -4.54 -1.52
N SER A 25 -19.04 -4.38 -1.56
CA SER A 25 -19.82 -4.51 -2.80
C SER A 25 -19.39 -3.48 -3.86
N LYS A 26 -19.08 -2.24 -3.45
CA LYS A 26 -18.50 -1.23 -4.37
C LYS A 26 -17.14 -1.69 -4.93
N LEU A 27 -16.27 -2.26 -4.09
CA LEU A 27 -14.99 -2.82 -4.53
C LEU A 27 -15.18 -3.94 -5.56
N ILE A 28 -16.08 -4.88 -5.29
CA ILE A 28 -16.39 -6.00 -6.20
C ILE A 28 -16.88 -5.47 -7.56
N THR A 29 -17.82 -4.51 -7.54
CA THR A 29 -18.35 -3.91 -8.77
C THR A 29 -17.26 -3.21 -9.57
N ALA A 30 -16.38 -2.45 -8.90
CA ALA A 30 -15.26 -1.80 -9.55
C ALA A 30 -14.27 -2.83 -10.13
N SER A 31 -13.92 -3.85 -9.36
CA SER A 31 -13.01 -4.91 -9.79
C SER A 31 -13.54 -5.67 -11.02
N ARG A 32 -14.84 -5.95 -11.11
CA ARG A 32 -15.45 -6.55 -12.30
C ARG A 32 -15.29 -5.65 -13.54
N ARG A 33 -15.56 -4.35 -13.40
CA ARG A 33 -15.40 -3.37 -14.49
C ARG A 33 -13.95 -3.26 -14.96
N GLU A 34 -13.02 -3.46 -14.06
CA GLU A 34 -11.57 -3.44 -14.32
C GLU A 34 -11.04 -4.79 -14.86
N GLY A 35 -11.92 -5.75 -15.11
CA GLY A 35 -11.55 -7.04 -15.71
C GLY A 35 -11.00 -8.08 -14.74
N ALA A 36 -11.26 -7.95 -13.44
CA ALA A 36 -10.81 -8.93 -12.43
C ALA A 36 -11.49 -10.31 -12.55
N ASP A 37 -12.57 -10.40 -13.32
CA ASP A 37 -13.33 -11.64 -13.52
C ASP A 37 -13.55 -11.94 -15.01
N PRO A 38 -12.49 -12.13 -15.80
CA PRO A 38 -12.62 -12.40 -17.23
C PRO A 38 -13.25 -13.77 -17.46
N VAL A 39 -14.02 -13.89 -18.54
CA VAL A 39 -14.47 -15.18 -19.04
C VAL A 39 -13.24 -15.97 -19.46
N ARG A 40 -12.99 -17.10 -18.81
CA ARG A 40 -11.82 -17.95 -19.07
C ARG A 40 -12.17 -19.09 -20.01
N LYS A 41 -11.29 -19.38 -20.95
CA LYS A 41 -11.27 -20.67 -21.64
C LYS A 41 -10.78 -21.73 -20.63
N GLY A 42 -11.53 -22.84 -20.47
CA GLY A 42 -11.20 -23.94 -19.59
C GLY A 42 -12.03 -23.95 -18.30
N ARG A 43 -11.51 -24.62 -17.26
CA ARG A 43 -12.26 -24.80 -16.00
C ARG A 43 -12.51 -23.47 -15.30
N PRO A 44 -13.77 -23.14 -14.95
CA PRO A 44 -14.11 -21.91 -14.23
C PRO A 44 -13.51 -21.90 -12.83
N TRP A 45 -13.45 -20.72 -12.21
CA TRP A 45 -13.09 -20.60 -10.81
C TRP A 45 -14.11 -21.34 -9.91
N SER A 46 -13.61 -22.07 -8.93
CA SER A 46 -14.46 -22.75 -7.95
C SER A 46 -15.10 -21.79 -6.94
N LEU A 47 -14.51 -20.59 -6.76
CA LEU A 47 -15.03 -19.55 -5.88
C LEU A 47 -15.58 -18.38 -6.73
N PRO A 48 -16.69 -17.76 -6.32
CA PRO A 48 -17.18 -16.53 -6.90
C PRO A 48 -16.17 -15.40 -6.65
N LEU A 49 -16.25 -14.29 -7.41
CA LEU A 49 -15.30 -13.18 -7.31
C LEU A 49 -15.23 -12.62 -5.88
N GLU A 50 -16.36 -12.51 -5.21
CA GLU A 50 -16.46 -12.00 -3.85
C GLU A 50 -15.61 -12.80 -2.87
N ASP A 51 -15.71 -14.12 -2.92
CA ASP A 51 -14.92 -15.02 -2.06
C ASP A 51 -13.44 -14.99 -2.43
N ARG A 52 -13.11 -14.85 -3.73
CA ARG A 52 -11.73 -14.70 -4.17
C ARG A 52 -11.09 -13.41 -3.65
N VAL A 53 -11.82 -12.29 -3.70
CA VAL A 53 -11.36 -11.01 -3.15
C VAL A 53 -11.20 -11.08 -1.64
N LEU A 54 -12.16 -11.72 -0.94
CA LEU A 54 -12.08 -11.94 0.51
C LEU A 54 -10.87 -12.83 0.87
N LEU A 55 -10.59 -13.87 0.08
CA LEU A 55 -9.40 -14.72 0.26
C LEU A 55 -8.11 -13.93 0.16
N VAL A 56 -7.97 -13.07 -0.85
CA VAL A 56 -6.77 -12.22 -1.02
C VAL A 56 -6.64 -11.25 0.15
N ALA A 57 -7.71 -10.58 0.56
CA ALA A 57 -7.71 -9.67 1.69
C ALA A 57 -7.36 -10.42 3.00
N ALA A 58 -7.94 -11.58 3.25
CA ALA A 58 -7.64 -12.42 4.41
C ALA A 58 -6.15 -12.83 4.43
N TYR A 59 -5.59 -13.17 3.28
CA TYR A 59 -4.16 -13.48 3.15
C TYR A 59 -3.30 -12.27 3.55
N TRP A 60 -3.58 -11.09 2.99
CA TRP A 60 -2.82 -9.88 3.32
C TRP A 60 -2.98 -9.47 4.79
N GLN A 61 -4.18 -9.60 5.33
CA GLN A 61 -4.47 -9.20 6.72
C GLN A 61 -3.81 -10.12 7.74
N THR A 62 -3.85 -11.43 7.50
CA THR A 62 -3.45 -12.45 8.48
C THR A 62 -2.04 -12.99 8.28
N ASN A 63 -1.53 -12.91 7.04
CA ASN A 63 -0.28 -13.54 6.62
C ASN A 63 -0.22 -15.06 6.93
N LEU A 64 -1.37 -15.73 6.93
CA LEU A 64 -1.44 -17.17 7.07
C LEU A 64 -0.73 -17.85 5.90
N THR A 65 -0.12 -19.00 6.15
CA THR A 65 0.38 -19.82 5.04
C THR A 65 -0.76 -20.28 4.15
N LEU A 66 -0.49 -20.47 2.86
CA LEU A 66 -1.53 -20.96 1.94
C LEU A 66 -2.12 -22.31 2.35
N ARG A 67 -1.36 -23.14 3.08
CA ARG A 67 -1.85 -24.41 3.64
C ARG A 67 -2.88 -24.22 4.75
N GLN A 68 -2.78 -23.10 5.49
CA GLN A 68 -3.74 -22.76 6.54
C GLN A 68 -4.95 -22.00 5.97
N LEU A 69 -4.70 -21.11 4.98
CA LEU A 69 -5.74 -20.27 4.41
C LEU A 69 -6.70 -21.07 3.50
N ALA A 70 -6.18 -21.94 2.63
CA ALA A 70 -6.96 -22.62 1.60
C ALA A 70 -8.14 -23.44 2.16
N PRO A 71 -7.99 -24.23 3.25
CA PRO A 71 -9.12 -24.96 3.84
C PRO A 71 -10.23 -24.04 4.35
N LEU A 72 -9.92 -22.84 4.81
CA LEU A 72 -10.93 -21.89 5.29
C LEU A 72 -11.89 -21.44 4.17
N PHE A 73 -11.44 -21.49 2.92
CA PHE A 73 -12.24 -21.19 1.73
C PHE A 73 -12.66 -22.44 0.95
N GLY A 74 -12.40 -23.64 1.47
CA GLY A 74 -12.77 -24.91 0.83
C GLY A 74 -12.03 -25.17 -0.49
N VAL A 75 -10.84 -24.63 -0.68
CA VAL A 75 -10.03 -24.78 -1.89
C VAL A 75 -8.67 -25.44 -1.61
N SER A 76 -8.01 -25.91 -2.66
CA SER A 76 -6.63 -26.40 -2.55
C SER A 76 -5.62 -25.26 -2.39
N LYS A 77 -4.44 -25.55 -1.82
CA LYS A 77 -3.33 -24.61 -1.76
C LYS A 77 -3.01 -23.98 -3.12
N SER A 78 -2.95 -24.79 -4.18
CA SER A 78 -2.65 -24.32 -5.54
C SER A 78 -3.76 -23.47 -6.14
N ALA A 79 -5.02 -23.70 -5.74
CA ALA A 79 -6.12 -22.85 -6.14
C ALA A 79 -6.06 -21.48 -5.45
N ALA A 80 -5.78 -21.46 -4.14
CA ALA A 80 -5.58 -20.22 -3.39
C ALA A 80 -4.40 -19.38 -3.95
N ASP A 81 -3.28 -20.03 -4.26
CA ASP A 81 -2.10 -19.40 -4.87
C ASP A 81 -2.47 -18.69 -6.19
N ARG A 82 -3.13 -19.43 -7.10
CA ARG A 82 -3.58 -18.87 -8.39
C ARG A 82 -4.59 -17.73 -8.23
N VAL A 83 -5.45 -17.76 -7.20
CA VAL A 83 -6.38 -16.66 -6.90
C VAL A 83 -5.61 -15.41 -6.51
N ILE A 84 -4.60 -15.55 -5.63
CA ILE A 84 -3.78 -14.43 -5.16
C ILE A 84 -2.97 -13.83 -6.31
N ASP A 85 -2.32 -14.66 -7.12
CA ASP A 85 -1.54 -14.20 -8.27
C ASP A 85 -2.40 -13.47 -9.30
N HIS A 86 -3.62 -13.98 -9.54
CA HIS A 86 -4.53 -13.36 -10.50
C HIS A 86 -5.14 -12.05 -10.00
N LEU A 87 -5.60 -12.00 -8.74
CA LEU A 87 -6.31 -10.85 -8.20
C LEU A 87 -5.40 -9.78 -7.57
N GLY A 88 -4.18 -10.13 -7.19
CA GLY A 88 -3.22 -9.17 -6.65
C GLY A 88 -3.08 -7.92 -7.51
N PRO A 89 -2.75 -8.06 -8.82
CA PRO A 89 -2.70 -6.94 -9.76
C PRO A 89 -4.06 -6.24 -9.97
N ALA A 90 -5.15 -7.01 -10.04
CA ALA A 90 -6.50 -6.48 -10.28
C ALA A 90 -7.05 -5.66 -9.11
N LEU A 91 -6.58 -5.91 -7.89
CA LEU A 91 -6.94 -5.15 -6.70
C LEU A 91 -6.02 -3.95 -6.45
N ALA A 92 -5.03 -3.70 -7.32
CA ALA A 92 -4.08 -2.62 -7.16
C ALA A 92 -4.75 -1.23 -7.15
N LEU A 93 -4.21 -0.32 -6.34
CA LEU A 93 -4.57 1.08 -6.38
C LEU A 93 -4.25 1.65 -7.76
N GLN A 94 -5.23 2.30 -8.37
CA GLN A 94 -5.00 3.08 -9.58
C GLN A 94 -4.39 4.44 -9.21
N THR A 95 -3.23 4.73 -9.75
CA THR A 95 -2.54 6.01 -9.52
C THR A 95 -3.42 7.17 -10.01
N ARG A 96 -3.60 8.17 -9.17
CA ARG A 96 -4.36 9.37 -9.53
C ARG A 96 -3.58 10.17 -10.58
N ARG A 97 -4.22 10.47 -11.69
CA ARG A 97 -3.57 11.16 -12.83
C ARG A 97 -3.69 12.69 -12.79
N ARG A 98 -4.60 13.23 -12.00
CA ARG A 98 -4.86 14.67 -11.92
C ARG A 98 -5.05 15.11 -10.48
N PHE A 99 -4.42 16.21 -10.13
CA PHE A 99 -4.51 16.84 -8.82
C PHE A 99 -5.12 18.23 -8.95
N ARG A 100 -5.73 18.73 -7.87
CA ARG A 100 -6.18 20.12 -7.81
C ARG A 100 -4.96 21.04 -7.86
N LYS A 101 -5.11 22.25 -8.38
CA LYS A 101 -4.02 23.24 -8.52
C LYS A 101 -3.30 23.53 -7.20
N ASN A 102 -4.02 23.50 -6.08
CA ASN A 102 -3.53 23.75 -4.73
C ASN A 102 -3.36 22.48 -3.88
N ALA A 103 -3.35 21.30 -4.50
CA ALA A 103 -3.13 20.07 -3.77
C ALA A 103 -1.75 20.04 -3.13
N VAL A 104 -1.69 19.59 -1.88
CA VAL A 104 -0.45 19.28 -1.18
C VAL A 104 -0.41 17.78 -0.96
N LEU A 105 0.68 17.17 -1.40
CA LEU A 105 0.92 15.75 -1.24
C LEU A 105 2.02 15.52 -0.21
N ILE A 106 2.02 14.35 0.40
CA ILE A 106 3.03 13.93 1.36
C ILE A 106 3.64 12.64 0.84
N VAL A 107 4.95 12.60 0.67
CA VAL A 107 5.67 11.36 0.37
C VAL A 107 6.41 10.88 1.61
N ASP A 108 6.35 9.58 1.81
CA ASP A 108 7.20 8.90 2.80
C ASP A 108 7.56 7.50 2.32
N GLY A 109 8.75 7.04 2.74
CA GLY A 109 9.24 5.70 2.45
C GLY A 109 8.87 4.72 3.54
N THR A 110 8.39 3.54 3.15
CA THR A 110 8.19 2.46 4.10
C THR A 110 8.93 1.20 3.70
N LEU A 111 9.60 0.57 4.68
CA LEU A 111 10.28 -0.69 4.47
C LEU A 111 9.31 -1.85 4.73
N VAL A 112 9.22 -2.73 3.75
CA VAL A 112 8.49 -3.99 3.86
C VAL A 112 9.51 -5.12 3.94
N PRO A 113 9.65 -5.81 5.08
CA PRO A 113 10.49 -6.99 5.20
C PRO A 113 10.02 -8.08 4.24
N ILE A 114 10.94 -8.66 3.47
CA ILE A 114 10.63 -9.65 2.44
C ILE A 114 11.67 -10.77 2.47
N ARG A 115 11.23 -11.99 2.23
CA ARG A 115 12.10 -13.18 2.22
C ARG A 115 12.77 -13.43 0.86
N ALA A 116 12.30 -12.80 -0.21
CA ALA A 116 12.88 -12.94 -1.55
C ALA A 116 14.13 -12.05 -1.67
N HIS A 117 15.30 -12.61 -1.50
CA HIS A 117 16.58 -11.90 -1.53
C HIS A 117 16.95 -11.36 -2.93
N THR A 118 16.28 -11.83 -3.99
CA THR A 118 16.53 -11.38 -5.37
C THR A 118 16.12 -9.94 -5.65
N VAL A 119 15.14 -9.41 -4.89
CA VAL A 119 14.61 -8.05 -5.05
C VAL A 119 14.81 -7.19 -3.81
N ALA A 120 15.30 -7.77 -2.72
CA ALA A 120 15.51 -7.13 -1.44
C ALA A 120 16.99 -6.87 -1.18
N ALA A 121 17.28 -5.85 -0.38
CA ALA A 121 18.59 -5.64 0.21
C ALA A 121 18.47 -5.43 1.71
N GLN A 122 19.58 -5.66 2.40
CA GLN A 122 19.67 -5.48 3.83
C GLN A 122 19.57 -3.99 4.18
N SER A 123 18.52 -3.61 4.89
CA SER A 123 18.30 -2.25 5.38
C SER A 123 19.18 -1.96 6.61
N LYS A 124 19.16 -0.70 7.09
CA LYS A 124 19.84 -0.31 8.33
C LYS A 124 19.48 -1.17 9.55
N ASN A 125 18.34 -1.83 9.53
CA ASN A 125 17.88 -2.72 10.60
C ASN A 125 18.29 -4.18 10.37
N TYR A 126 19.27 -4.43 9.51
CA TYR A 126 19.82 -5.77 9.18
C TYR A 126 18.78 -6.77 8.64
N ARG A 127 17.61 -6.32 8.24
CA ARG A 127 16.59 -7.15 7.61
C ARG A 127 16.55 -6.92 6.11
N TYR A 128 16.41 -7.99 5.35
CA TYR A 128 16.09 -7.90 3.93
C TYR A 128 14.72 -7.29 3.74
N SER A 129 14.65 -6.21 2.98
CA SER A 129 13.44 -5.44 2.78
C SER A 129 13.41 -4.78 1.40
N THR A 130 12.23 -4.35 1.00
CA THR A 130 12.02 -3.42 -0.11
C THR A 130 11.52 -2.08 0.43
N ASN A 131 11.99 -1.00 -0.19
CA ASN A 131 11.55 0.37 0.10
C ASN A 131 10.42 0.75 -0.86
N HIS A 132 9.26 1.12 -0.32
CA HIS A 132 8.11 1.58 -1.07
C HIS A 132 7.87 3.05 -0.77
N GLN A 133 7.83 3.87 -1.83
CA GLN A 133 7.43 5.27 -1.72
C GLN A 133 5.91 5.34 -1.82
N VAL A 134 5.23 5.85 -0.80
CA VAL A 134 3.78 6.04 -0.81
C VAL A 134 3.50 7.53 -0.76
N VAL A 135 2.64 7.99 -1.67
CA VAL A 135 2.23 9.39 -1.75
C VAL A 135 0.78 9.49 -1.28
N ILE A 136 0.54 10.40 -0.35
CA ILE A 136 -0.73 10.63 0.31
C ILE A 136 -1.17 12.08 0.07
N ASP A 137 -2.42 12.28 -0.26
CA ASP A 137 -3.04 13.61 -0.33
C ASP A 137 -3.25 14.14 1.10
N ALA A 138 -2.68 15.31 1.39
CA ALA A 138 -2.65 15.87 2.74
C ALA A 138 -4.04 16.21 3.31
N ASP A 139 -5.02 16.52 2.46
CA ASP A 139 -6.36 16.89 2.90
C ASP A 139 -7.23 15.66 3.16
N SER A 140 -7.25 14.73 2.20
CA SER A 140 -8.11 13.56 2.27
C SER A 140 -7.49 12.36 2.98
N CYS A 141 -6.19 12.37 3.25
CA CYS A 141 -5.41 11.23 3.75
C CYS A 141 -5.44 9.99 2.83
N LEU A 142 -5.89 10.14 1.58
CA LEU A 142 -5.95 9.04 0.62
C LEU A 142 -4.56 8.80 0.00
N ALA A 143 -4.18 7.55 -0.14
CA ALA A 143 -3.04 7.17 -0.94
C ALA A 143 -3.36 7.44 -2.42
N VAL A 144 -2.51 8.20 -3.10
CA VAL A 144 -2.73 8.65 -4.49
C VAL A 144 -1.76 8.00 -5.46
N ALA A 145 -0.59 7.58 -4.98
CA ALA A 145 0.39 6.83 -5.73
C ALA A 145 1.22 5.95 -4.80
N VAL A 146 1.69 4.83 -5.33
CA VAL A 146 2.69 3.97 -4.69
C VAL A 146 3.77 3.69 -5.74
N GLY A 147 4.99 4.07 -5.42
CA GLY A 147 6.15 3.81 -6.27
C GLY A 147 6.49 2.32 -6.36
N ARG A 148 7.19 1.92 -7.42
CA ARG A 148 7.74 0.56 -7.53
C ARG A 148 8.70 0.28 -6.38
N PRO A 149 8.72 -0.94 -5.85
CA PRO A 149 9.64 -1.30 -4.78
C PRO A 149 11.09 -1.21 -5.24
N LEU A 150 11.92 -0.64 -4.39
CA LEU A 150 13.37 -0.64 -4.54
C LEU A 150 14.01 -1.44 -3.41
N PRO A 151 15.26 -1.92 -3.57
CA PRO A 151 15.99 -2.56 -2.49
C PRO A 151 16.02 -1.72 -1.23
N GLY A 152 15.86 -2.33 -0.05
CA GLY A 152 15.67 -1.64 1.23
C GLY A 152 16.87 -0.82 1.72
N ASN A 153 18.05 -0.96 1.08
CA ASN A 153 19.24 -0.15 1.33
C ASN A 153 19.24 1.19 0.57
N ARG A 154 18.28 1.42 -0.33
CA ARG A 154 18.15 2.69 -1.04
C ARG A 154 17.57 3.76 -0.11
N ASN A 155 18.21 4.95 -0.13
CA ASN A 155 17.74 6.09 0.64
C ASN A 155 16.48 6.72 0.03
N GLY A 156 15.85 7.65 0.78
CA GLY A 156 14.61 8.31 0.34
C GLY A 156 14.76 9.08 -0.98
N CYS A 157 15.90 9.75 -1.20
CA CYS A 157 16.15 10.52 -2.44
C CYS A 157 16.21 9.60 -3.66
N GLU A 158 17.01 8.52 -3.59
CA GLU A 158 17.09 7.52 -4.67
C GLU A 158 15.74 6.85 -4.91
N ALA A 159 15.05 6.51 -3.83
CA ALA A 159 13.74 5.86 -3.92
C ALA A 159 12.70 6.79 -4.57
N TRP A 160 12.72 8.08 -4.27
CA TRP A 160 11.87 9.08 -4.91
C TRP A 160 12.09 9.17 -6.42
N GLU A 161 13.35 9.25 -6.84
CA GLU A 161 13.72 9.39 -8.26
C GLU A 161 13.47 8.13 -9.08
N LEU A 162 13.72 6.94 -8.50
CA LEU A 162 13.76 5.68 -9.27
C LEU A 162 12.45 4.86 -9.20
N SER A 163 11.57 5.12 -8.22
CA SER A 163 10.35 4.33 -8.04
C SER A 163 9.20 4.69 -8.98
N GLY A 164 9.30 5.80 -9.71
CA GLY A 164 8.21 6.38 -10.49
C GLY A 164 7.18 7.16 -9.64
N ALA A 165 7.39 7.30 -8.33
CA ALA A 165 6.52 8.10 -7.48
C ALA A 165 6.55 9.58 -7.86
N LYS A 166 7.73 10.10 -8.22
CA LYS A 166 7.95 11.46 -8.70
C LYS A 166 7.13 11.75 -9.97
N ASP A 167 7.22 10.86 -10.95
CA ASP A 167 6.50 11.00 -12.22
C ASP A 167 4.98 10.94 -12.02
N ALA A 168 4.54 10.13 -11.08
CA ALA A 168 3.12 9.96 -10.76
C ALA A 168 2.45 11.24 -10.23
N VAL A 169 3.22 12.11 -9.56
CA VAL A 169 2.70 13.35 -8.96
C VAL A 169 2.93 14.60 -9.82
N GLY A 170 3.82 14.50 -10.82
CA GLY A 170 4.18 15.59 -11.73
C GLY A 170 4.65 16.83 -10.98
N HIS A 171 4.09 17.99 -11.31
CA HIS A 171 4.47 19.30 -10.71
C HIS A 171 3.68 19.65 -9.44
N THR A 172 2.94 18.71 -8.85
CA THR A 172 2.17 18.98 -7.64
C THR A 172 3.13 19.24 -6.46
N THR A 173 2.75 20.14 -5.55
CA THR A 173 3.53 20.40 -4.34
C THR A 173 3.58 19.15 -3.47
N VAL A 174 4.79 18.67 -3.19
CA VAL A 174 5.01 17.49 -2.34
C VAL A 174 5.90 17.86 -1.17
N ILE A 175 5.50 17.48 0.02
CA ILE A 175 6.28 17.60 1.25
C ILE A 175 6.86 16.24 1.67
N ALA A 176 8.04 16.28 2.26
CA ALA A 176 8.75 15.08 2.69
C ALA A 176 9.56 15.35 3.97
N ASP A 177 10.15 14.33 4.55
CA ASP A 177 11.07 14.50 5.67
C ASP A 177 12.44 15.05 5.22
N GLY A 178 13.29 15.35 6.21
CA GLY A 178 14.65 15.87 5.94
C GLY A 178 15.59 14.88 5.25
N GLY A 179 15.17 13.63 5.03
CA GLY A 179 15.90 12.59 4.30
C GLY A 179 15.85 12.77 2.77
N TYR A 180 14.92 13.61 2.27
CA TYR A 180 14.74 13.88 0.83
C TYR A 180 15.46 15.14 0.33
N ARG A 181 16.60 15.46 0.92
CA ARG A 181 17.37 16.66 0.55
C ARG A 181 17.85 16.58 -0.91
N GLY A 182 17.71 17.70 -1.62
CA GLY A 182 18.16 17.82 -3.01
C GLY A 182 17.17 17.30 -4.06
N THR A 183 16.00 16.82 -3.66
CA THR A 183 14.97 16.29 -4.58
C THR A 183 13.97 17.34 -5.08
N GLY A 184 14.07 18.59 -4.63
CA GLY A 184 13.10 19.65 -4.95
C GLY A 184 11.82 19.60 -4.11
N LEU A 185 11.68 18.64 -3.19
CA LEU A 185 10.54 18.54 -2.30
C LEU A 185 10.61 19.58 -1.17
N VAL A 186 9.46 19.95 -0.63
CA VAL A 186 9.38 20.81 0.56
C VAL A 186 9.75 19.99 1.78
N ILE A 187 10.89 20.29 2.37
CA ILE A 187 11.44 19.59 3.54
C ILE A 187 11.64 20.55 4.72
N PRO A 188 11.71 20.05 5.96
CA PRO A 188 11.93 20.90 7.11
C PRO A 188 13.31 21.58 7.06
N HIS A 189 13.35 22.82 7.53
CA HIS A 189 14.60 23.56 7.70
C HIS A 189 15.47 22.91 8.77
N ARG A 190 16.78 22.87 8.50
CA ARG A 190 17.79 22.42 9.46
C ARG A 190 18.53 23.60 10.06
N ARG A 191 19.03 23.42 11.27
CA ARG A 191 19.97 24.36 11.88
C ARG A 191 21.25 24.42 11.05
N GLU A 192 21.77 25.63 10.89
CA GLU A 192 23.07 25.85 10.28
C GLU A 192 24.18 25.51 11.27
N ARG A 193 25.30 25.04 10.78
CA ARG A 193 26.45 24.71 11.64
C ARG A 193 26.92 25.98 12.37
N GLY A 194 27.00 25.92 13.70
CA GLY A 194 27.40 27.06 14.56
C GLY A 194 26.24 27.94 15.04
N ARG A 195 24.99 27.70 14.64
CA ARG A 195 23.83 28.40 15.21
C ARG A 195 23.10 27.51 16.21
N ALA A 196 22.83 28.04 17.41
CA ALA A 196 22.10 27.32 18.45
C ALA A 196 20.63 27.13 18.09
N GLU A 197 20.01 28.09 17.42
CA GLU A 197 18.58 28.14 17.17
C GLU A 197 18.26 28.45 15.70
N LEU A 198 17.08 28.04 15.25
CA LEU A 198 16.51 28.45 13.97
C LEU A 198 15.81 29.80 14.13
N PRO A 199 15.80 30.66 13.08
CA PRO A 199 14.92 31.84 13.06
C PRO A 199 13.45 31.44 13.28
N ALA A 200 12.70 32.29 13.97
CA ALA A 200 11.32 32.00 14.37
C ALA A 200 10.42 31.54 13.19
N TRP A 201 10.53 32.17 12.03
CA TRP A 201 9.76 31.77 10.84
C TRP A 201 10.11 30.37 10.33
N LYS A 202 11.37 29.92 10.46
CA LYS A 202 11.79 28.55 10.10
C LYS A 202 11.23 27.54 11.09
N GLU A 203 11.16 27.90 12.37
CA GLU A 203 10.54 27.05 13.41
C GLU A 203 9.04 26.92 13.22
N GLU A 204 8.36 28.01 12.90
CA GLU A 204 6.93 28.01 12.58
C GLU A 204 6.63 27.16 11.33
N HIS A 205 7.43 27.33 10.27
CA HIS A 205 7.34 26.45 9.09
C HIS A 205 7.53 24.97 9.45
N ASN A 206 8.55 24.63 10.22
CA ASN A 206 8.80 23.25 10.66
C ASN A 206 7.67 22.69 11.52
N THR A 207 7.04 23.53 12.32
CA THR A 207 5.88 23.13 13.14
C THR A 207 4.68 22.82 12.27
N SER A 208 4.37 23.67 11.30
CA SER A 208 3.31 23.45 10.32
C SER A 208 3.58 22.20 9.48
N HIS A 209 4.81 22.04 9.01
CA HIS A 209 5.27 20.89 8.25
C HIS A 209 5.08 19.57 9.04
N ARG A 210 5.44 19.51 10.32
CA ARG A 210 5.23 18.35 11.19
C ARG A 210 3.76 17.99 11.35
N LYS A 211 2.89 18.99 11.55
CA LYS A 211 1.44 18.77 11.68
C LYS A 211 0.85 18.12 10.42
N VAL A 212 1.28 18.57 9.24
CA VAL A 212 0.79 18.00 7.98
C VAL A 212 1.35 16.60 7.78
N ARG A 213 2.64 16.37 8.02
CA ARG A 213 3.25 15.03 7.87
C ARG A 213 2.68 13.98 8.81
N ALA A 214 2.25 14.35 10.00
CA ALA A 214 1.60 13.43 10.93
C ALA A 214 0.41 12.68 10.30
N ARG A 215 -0.28 13.27 9.33
CA ARG A 215 -1.37 12.61 8.59
C ARG A 215 -0.89 11.40 7.79
N ALA A 216 0.29 11.50 7.18
CA ALA A 216 0.90 10.37 6.48
C ALA A 216 1.30 9.26 7.46
N GLU A 217 1.86 9.60 8.62
CA GLU A 217 2.22 8.63 9.65
C GLU A 217 1.01 7.82 10.13
N HIS A 218 -0.14 8.48 10.30
CA HIS A 218 -1.39 7.79 10.63
C HIS A 218 -1.86 6.84 9.52
N ALA A 219 -1.74 7.24 8.25
CA ALA A 219 -2.07 6.37 7.13
C ALA A 219 -1.15 5.14 7.08
N PHE A 220 0.16 5.34 7.25
CA PHE A 220 1.12 4.24 7.34
C PHE A 220 0.86 3.31 8.54
N ALA A 221 0.53 3.85 9.70
CA ALA A 221 0.18 3.06 10.87
C ALA A 221 -1.01 2.13 10.57
N ARG A 222 -2.06 2.64 9.92
CA ARG A 222 -3.20 1.82 9.48
C ARG A 222 -2.81 0.77 8.45
N MET A 223 -2.03 1.14 7.43
CA MET A 223 -1.59 0.18 6.42
C MET A 223 -0.72 -0.93 7.03
N LYS A 224 0.14 -0.60 7.99
CA LYS A 224 0.99 -1.58 8.70
C LYS A 224 0.23 -2.49 9.68
N THR A 225 -1.07 -2.32 9.90
CA THR A 225 -1.88 -3.34 10.60
C THR A 225 -2.00 -4.62 9.78
N TRP A 226 -1.86 -4.53 8.46
CA TRP A 226 -1.84 -5.66 7.54
C TRP A 226 -0.55 -6.45 7.71
N LYS A 227 -0.66 -7.69 8.20
CA LYS A 227 0.50 -8.50 8.62
C LYS A 227 1.46 -8.80 7.47
N ILE A 228 0.96 -8.89 6.24
CA ILE A 228 1.80 -9.12 5.05
C ILE A 228 2.85 -8.01 4.84
N LEU A 229 2.58 -6.78 5.27
CA LEU A 229 3.55 -5.68 5.19
C LEU A 229 4.60 -5.70 6.31
N ARG A 230 4.46 -6.59 7.30
CA ARG A 230 5.41 -6.77 8.39
C ARG A 230 6.38 -7.94 8.19
N ASP A 231 5.97 -8.94 7.39
CA ASP A 231 6.77 -10.12 7.05
C ASP A 231 6.23 -10.71 5.74
N CYS A 232 6.70 -10.19 4.62
CA CYS A 232 6.18 -10.56 3.31
C CYS A 232 6.79 -11.88 2.82
N HIS A 233 5.93 -12.84 2.53
CA HIS A 233 6.33 -14.16 1.98
C HIS A 233 6.27 -14.22 0.46
N PHE A 234 5.83 -13.16 -0.21
CA PHE A 234 5.73 -13.12 -1.66
C PHE A 234 7.09 -13.17 -2.36
N LYS A 235 7.05 -13.68 -3.58
CA LYS A 235 8.14 -13.61 -4.55
C LYS A 235 7.81 -12.55 -5.60
N GLY A 236 8.84 -12.04 -6.28
CA GLY A 236 8.66 -11.08 -7.37
C GLY A 236 7.85 -9.84 -6.95
N ASP A 237 6.89 -9.45 -7.77
CA ASP A 237 6.06 -8.24 -7.59
C ASP A 237 4.93 -8.39 -6.55
N GLY A 238 4.81 -9.55 -5.90
CA GLY A 238 3.71 -9.81 -4.96
C GLY A 238 3.64 -8.81 -3.79
N ALA A 239 4.79 -8.37 -3.27
CA ALA A 239 4.85 -7.34 -2.23
C ALA A 239 4.32 -5.98 -2.74
N HIS A 240 4.62 -5.63 -3.99
CA HIS A 240 4.13 -4.41 -4.63
C HIS A 240 2.61 -4.45 -4.82
N HIS A 241 2.09 -5.56 -5.34
CA HIS A 241 0.64 -5.74 -5.49
C HIS A 241 -0.09 -5.71 -4.15
N ALA A 242 0.48 -6.31 -3.11
CA ALA A 242 -0.08 -6.24 -1.76
C ALA A 242 -0.11 -4.79 -1.24
N MET A 243 0.98 -4.03 -1.41
CA MET A 243 1.04 -2.63 -1.00
C MET A 243 -0.02 -1.79 -1.74
N LEU A 244 -0.14 -1.94 -3.06
CA LEU A 244 -1.14 -1.25 -3.88
C LEU A 244 -2.57 -1.64 -3.47
N GLY A 245 -2.83 -2.94 -3.25
CA GLY A 245 -4.14 -3.42 -2.83
C GLY A 245 -4.54 -2.90 -1.46
N ILE A 246 -3.62 -2.92 -0.50
CA ILE A 246 -3.84 -2.39 0.85
C ILE A 246 -4.09 -0.87 0.81
N ALA A 247 -3.34 -0.13 -0.02
CA ALA A 247 -3.58 1.30 -0.23
C ALA A 247 -4.98 1.56 -0.80
N ARG A 248 -5.47 0.73 -1.74
CA ARG A 248 -6.84 0.81 -2.26
C ARG A 248 -7.89 0.53 -1.18
N LEU A 249 -7.69 -0.52 -0.38
CA LEU A 249 -8.59 -0.84 0.74
C LEU A 249 -8.61 0.29 1.78
N HIS A 250 -7.45 0.84 2.13
CA HIS A 250 -7.32 2.01 3.00
C HIS A 250 -8.14 3.19 2.45
N ASN A 251 -8.03 3.49 1.18
CA ASN A 251 -8.80 4.58 0.56
C ASN A 251 -10.31 4.34 0.65
N LEU A 252 -10.76 3.10 0.43
CA LEU A 252 -12.17 2.76 0.53
C LEU A 252 -12.72 2.87 1.95
N THR A 253 -11.92 2.59 2.98
CA THR A 253 -12.34 2.80 4.37
C THR A 253 -12.54 4.26 4.72
N LEU A 254 -11.76 5.17 4.10
CA LEU A 254 -11.86 6.61 4.33
C LEU A 254 -12.95 7.28 3.49
N ALA A 255 -13.24 6.77 2.30
CA ALA A 255 -14.22 7.34 1.37
C ALA A 255 -15.68 7.00 1.73
N GLY A 256 -15.94 6.30 2.84
CA GLY A 256 -17.19 6.07 3.58
C GLY A 256 -18.36 5.54 2.80
#